data_502ca6ec417f0f374337f7d93f58183a
#
_entry.id   502ca6ec417f0f374337f7d93f58183a
#
_cell.length_a   1.000
_cell.length_b   1.000
_cell.length_c   1.000
_cell.angle_alpha   90.00
_cell.angle_beta   90.00
_cell.angle_gamma   90.00
#
_symmetry.space_group_name_H-M   'P 1'
#
loop_
_entity.id
_entity.type
_entity.pdbx_description
1 polymer ?
#
loop_
_entity_poly.entity_id
_entity_poly.type
_entity_poly.pdbx_seq_one_letter_code
_entity_poly.pdbx_strand_id
1 'polypeptide(L)'
;MLCLVYLGFAARLFVASLYSDRPELSSLQRAVRLDPTNADYRNHVGRYYALVARDPATAIDPYRAAAQLNPHAARYWFDLASAYQVLGDISNQTWALEHAIQSDPATPDVAWEAANFFLVQGEDEKALHEFRVVLDNEPTMAGAAIQFCWRIHPDADILLRDVVPARPLDFYQAVGQRLACQGELP
;
A
#
# COMPACT_ATOMS: atom_id res chain seq x y z
N MET A 1 8.36 -41.91 10.99
CA MET A 1 8.97 -41.27 9.80
C MET A 1 8.32 -39.92 9.47
N LEU A 2 7.00 -39.79 9.38
CA LEU A 2 6.28 -38.53 9.11
C LEU A 2 6.61 -37.40 10.10
N CYS A 3 6.68 -37.68 11.40
CA CYS A 3 7.01 -36.67 12.43
C CYS A 3 8.40 -36.05 12.25
N LEU A 4 9.40 -36.84 11.86
CA LEU A 4 10.75 -36.34 11.62
C LEU A 4 10.84 -35.41 10.38
N VAL A 5 10.08 -35.75 9.33
CA VAL A 5 9.99 -34.92 8.13
C VAL A 5 9.30 -33.58 8.46
N TYR A 6 8.20 -33.63 9.21
CA TYR A 6 7.49 -32.44 9.67
C TYR A 6 8.38 -31.55 10.55
N LEU A 7 9.09 -32.15 11.51
CA LEU A 7 10.02 -31.43 12.40
C LEU A 7 11.15 -30.76 11.61
N GLY A 8 11.72 -31.45 10.62
CA GLY A 8 12.75 -30.91 9.74
C GLY A 8 12.23 -29.74 8.89
N PHE A 9 10.99 -29.84 8.38
CA PHE A 9 10.35 -28.77 7.64
C PHE A 9 10.08 -27.55 8.53
N ALA A 10 9.50 -27.75 9.72
CA ALA A 10 9.24 -26.68 10.68
C ALA A 10 10.54 -25.97 11.13
N ALA A 11 11.60 -26.74 11.41
CA ALA A 11 12.91 -26.19 11.74
C ALA A 11 13.50 -25.36 10.61
N ARG A 12 13.32 -25.79 9.36
CA ARG A 12 13.77 -25.06 8.17
C ARG A 12 13.05 -23.70 8.05
N LEU A 13 11.71 -23.68 8.22
CA LEU A 13 10.93 -22.44 8.17
C LEU A 13 11.29 -21.50 9.33
N PHE A 14 11.49 -22.05 10.53
CA PHE A 14 11.93 -21.25 11.68
C PHE A 14 13.31 -20.62 11.42
N VAL A 15 14.27 -21.38 10.87
CA VAL A 15 15.57 -20.82 10.52
C VAL A 15 15.46 -19.78 9.41
N ALA A 16 14.55 -19.94 8.45
CA ALA A 16 14.28 -18.95 7.43
C ALA A 16 13.81 -17.62 8.04
N SER A 17 12.88 -17.66 9.02
CA SER A 17 12.40 -16.44 9.69
C SER A 17 13.53 -15.71 10.44
N LEU A 18 14.42 -16.44 11.11
CA LEU A 18 15.58 -15.82 11.78
C LEU A 18 16.55 -15.11 10.83
N TYR A 19 16.63 -15.56 9.58
CA TYR A 19 17.41 -14.87 8.55
C TYR A 19 16.67 -13.67 7.97
N SER A 20 15.34 -13.71 7.86
CA SER A 20 14.55 -12.61 7.31
C SER A 20 14.54 -11.36 8.20
N ASP A 21 14.76 -11.53 9.50
CA ASP A 21 14.82 -10.43 10.47
C ASP A 21 16.15 -9.65 10.43
N ARG A 22 17.11 -10.15 9.68
CA ARG A 22 18.42 -9.51 9.54
C ARG A 22 18.47 -8.62 8.31
N PRO A 23 19.02 -7.39 8.42
CA PRO A 23 19.01 -6.43 7.32
C PRO A 23 20.05 -6.74 6.22
N GLU A 24 20.94 -7.71 6.40
CA GLU A 24 21.97 -8.01 5.41
C GLU A 24 21.42 -8.82 4.24
N LEU A 25 21.78 -8.42 3.02
CA LEU A 25 21.33 -9.08 1.79
C LEU A 25 21.58 -10.59 1.79
N SER A 26 22.76 -11.02 2.29
CA SER A 26 23.11 -12.44 2.35
C SER A 26 22.16 -13.24 3.24
N SER A 27 21.68 -12.65 4.32
CA SER A 27 20.69 -13.23 5.23
C SER A 27 19.32 -13.31 4.57
N LEU A 28 18.85 -12.21 3.96
CA LEU A 28 17.57 -12.18 3.23
C LEU A 28 17.55 -13.23 2.09
N GLN A 29 18.63 -13.34 1.33
CA GLN A 29 18.77 -14.37 0.28
C GLN A 29 18.77 -15.80 0.84
N ARG A 30 19.30 -16.02 2.06
CA ARG A 30 19.22 -17.32 2.73
C ARG A 30 17.79 -17.64 3.14
N ALA A 31 17.04 -16.66 3.66
CA ALA A 31 15.61 -16.82 3.97
C ALA A 31 14.83 -17.28 2.73
N VAL A 32 15.01 -16.59 1.60
CA VAL A 32 14.39 -16.98 0.31
C VAL A 32 14.78 -18.38 -0.15
N ARG A 33 16.05 -18.81 0.04
CA ARG A 33 16.46 -20.19 -0.31
C ARG A 33 15.85 -21.24 0.61
N LEU A 34 15.66 -20.90 1.88
CA LEU A 34 15.05 -21.80 2.87
C LEU A 34 13.54 -21.91 2.69
N ASP A 35 12.87 -20.81 2.31
CA ASP A 35 11.45 -20.82 1.99
C ASP A 35 11.19 -19.96 0.73
N PRO A 36 11.28 -20.56 -0.47
CA PRO A 36 11.11 -19.84 -1.72
C PRO A 36 9.65 -19.45 -2.02
N THR A 37 8.70 -19.97 -1.25
CA THR A 37 7.25 -19.71 -1.41
C THR A 37 6.76 -18.55 -0.55
N ASN A 38 7.60 -18.03 0.32
CA ASN A 38 7.26 -16.92 1.19
C ASN A 38 7.43 -15.58 0.44
N ALA A 39 6.32 -14.89 0.24
CA ALA A 39 6.27 -13.61 -0.46
C ALA A 39 7.02 -12.51 0.30
N ASP A 40 6.93 -12.49 1.65
CA ASP A 40 7.60 -11.49 2.48
C ASP A 40 9.12 -11.52 2.31
N TYR A 41 9.71 -12.71 2.25
CA TYR A 41 11.16 -12.80 2.12
C TYR A 41 11.66 -12.24 0.79
N ARG A 42 10.91 -12.43 -0.29
CA ARG A 42 11.20 -11.81 -1.58
C ARG A 42 10.99 -10.29 -1.53
N ASN A 43 9.93 -9.84 -0.89
CA ASN A 43 9.68 -8.42 -0.70
C ASN A 43 10.81 -7.76 0.10
N HIS A 44 11.30 -8.39 1.18
CA HIS A 44 12.44 -7.88 1.95
C HIS A 44 13.71 -7.74 1.11
N VAL A 45 13.96 -8.67 0.18
CA VAL A 45 15.07 -8.53 -0.78
C VAL A 45 14.86 -7.32 -1.69
N GLY A 46 13.65 -7.11 -2.19
CA GLY A 46 13.30 -5.93 -2.98
C GLY A 46 13.52 -4.64 -2.21
N ARG A 47 13.03 -4.58 -0.97
CA ARG A 47 13.22 -3.41 -0.08
C ARG A 47 14.68 -3.14 0.22
N TYR A 48 15.49 -4.17 0.39
CA TYR A 48 16.93 -3.98 0.53
C TYR A 48 17.53 -3.26 -0.69
N TYR A 49 17.23 -3.73 -1.89
CA TYR A 49 17.72 -3.08 -3.11
C TYR A 49 17.18 -1.66 -3.27
N ALA A 50 15.90 -1.43 -3.08
CA ALA A 50 15.30 -0.11 -3.25
C ALA A 50 15.80 0.90 -2.22
N LEU A 51 15.86 0.53 -0.93
CA LEU A 51 16.05 1.49 0.16
C LEU A 51 17.49 1.53 0.68
N VAL A 52 18.18 0.39 0.75
CA VAL A 52 19.54 0.29 1.31
C VAL A 52 20.60 0.44 0.21
N ALA A 53 20.47 -0.35 -0.84
CA ALA A 53 21.38 -0.28 -1.99
C ALA A 53 21.08 0.92 -2.90
N ARG A 54 19.87 1.52 -2.78
CA ARG A 54 19.39 2.61 -3.65
C ARG A 54 19.41 2.24 -5.14
N ASP A 55 19.07 1.02 -5.42
CA ASP A 55 18.98 0.43 -6.76
C ASP A 55 17.54 -0.07 -7.01
N PRO A 56 16.60 0.82 -7.36
CA PRO A 56 15.21 0.45 -7.61
C PRO A 56 15.05 -0.46 -8.82
N ALA A 57 15.97 -0.42 -9.78
CA ALA A 57 15.91 -1.30 -10.95
C ALA A 57 16.11 -2.77 -10.57
N THR A 58 17.08 -3.07 -9.71
CA THR A 58 17.30 -4.42 -9.19
C THR A 58 16.19 -4.87 -8.20
N ALA A 59 15.43 -3.94 -7.60
CA ALA A 59 14.31 -4.26 -6.71
C ALA A 59 13.08 -4.80 -7.45
N ILE A 60 12.91 -4.52 -8.74
CA ILE A 60 11.72 -4.89 -9.52
C ILE A 60 11.44 -6.39 -9.50
N ASP A 61 12.44 -7.23 -9.79
CA ASP A 61 12.24 -8.68 -9.88
C ASP A 61 11.86 -9.31 -8.54
N PRO A 62 12.51 -9.01 -7.40
CA PRO A 62 12.07 -9.45 -6.08
C PRO A 62 10.65 -9.00 -5.73
N TYR A 63 10.28 -7.75 -5.99
CA TYR A 63 8.94 -7.24 -5.72
C TYR A 63 7.87 -7.93 -6.59
N ARG A 64 8.14 -8.07 -7.89
CA ARG A 64 7.24 -8.79 -8.80
C ARG A 64 7.04 -10.23 -8.35
N ALA A 65 8.11 -10.92 -7.95
CA ALA A 65 8.03 -12.28 -7.44
C ALA A 65 7.23 -12.37 -6.13
N ALA A 66 7.31 -11.38 -5.24
CA ALA A 66 6.50 -11.32 -4.02
C ALA A 66 5.00 -11.14 -4.37
N ALA A 67 4.68 -10.20 -5.26
CA ALA A 67 3.31 -9.96 -5.72
C ALA A 67 2.71 -11.19 -6.43
N GLN A 68 3.50 -11.93 -7.20
CA GLN A 68 3.04 -13.18 -7.85
C GLN A 68 2.78 -14.31 -6.84
N LEU A 69 3.57 -14.41 -5.77
CA LEU A 69 3.37 -15.41 -4.71
C LEU A 69 2.15 -15.13 -3.84
N ASN A 70 1.83 -13.87 -3.61
CA ASN A 70 0.64 -13.46 -2.88
C ASN A 70 -0.02 -12.25 -3.55
N PRO A 71 -0.81 -12.46 -4.61
CA PRO A 71 -1.41 -11.37 -5.39
C PRO A 71 -2.51 -10.61 -4.65
N HIS A 72 -3.00 -11.13 -3.53
CA HIS A 72 -4.04 -10.49 -2.70
C HIS A 72 -3.47 -9.54 -1.64
N ALA A 73 -2.16 -9.39 -1.55
CA ALA A 73 -1.55 -8.45 -0.62
C ALA A 73 -1.15 -7.16 -1.33
N ALA A 74 -2.00 -6.13 -1.23
CA ALA A 74 -1.82 -4.82 -1.89
C ALA A 74 -0.42 -4.23 -1.67
N ARG A 75 0.17 -4.41 -0.49
CA ARG A 75 1.49 -3.88 -0.13
C ARG A 75 2.62 -4.28 -1.08
N TYR A 76 2.58 -5.49 -1.66
CA TYR A 76 3.63 -5.93 -2.60
C TYR A 76 3.51 -5.21 -3.94
N TRP A 77 2.28 -4.93 -4.35
CA TRP A 77 2.00 -4.14 -5.53
C TRP A 77 2.39 -2.67 -5.35
N PHE A 78 2.16 -2.09 -4.16
CA PHE A 78 2.60 -0.74 -3.84
C PHE A 78 4.13 -0.62 -3.80
N ASP A 79 4.85 -1.57 -3.19
CA ASP A 79 6.31 -1.60 -3.20
C ASP A 79 6.85 -1.67 -4.64
N LEU A 80 6.20 -2.45 -5.52
CA LEU A 80 6.52 -2.54 -6.94
C LEU A 80 6.23 -1.21 -7.67
N ALA A 81 5.06 -0.60 -7.42
CA ALA A 81 4.69 0.70 -7.98
C ALA A 81 5.67 1.80 -7.57
N SER A 82 6.12 1.82 -6.31
CA SER A 82 7.13 2.75 -5.81
C SER A 82 8.45 2.62 -6.56
N ALA A 83 8.89 1.40 -6.84
CA ALA A 83 10.13 1.19 -7.60
C ALA A 83 10.00 1.70 -9.04
N TYR A 84 8.86 1.46 -9.71
CA TYR A 84 8.58 2.01 -11.03
C TYR A 84 8.48 3.53 -11.01
N GLN A 85 7.90 4.13 -9.96
CA GLN A 85 7.82 5.58 -9.80
C GLN A 85 9.22 6.22 -9.79
N VAL A 86 10.15 5.66 -9.00
CA VAL A 86 11.53 6.16 -8.94
C VAL A 86 12.25 6.05 -10.28
N LEU A 87 11.91 5.04 -11.08
CA LEU A 87 12.45 4.82 -12.42
C LEU A 87 11.78 5.69 -13.50
N GLY A 88 10.67 6.36 -13.18
CA GLY A 88 9.88 7.13 -14.14
C GLY A 88 9.07 6.28 -15.11
N ASP A 89 8.88 4.99 -14.81
CA ASP A 89 8.09 4.07 -15.64
C ASP A 89 6.61 4.14 -15.25
N ILE A 90 5.94 5.18 -15.74
CA ILE A 90 4.54 5.48 -15.41
C ILE A 90 3.60 4.35 -15.81
N SER A 91 3.84 3.71 -16.94
CA SER A 91 2.98 2.63 -17.43
C SER A 91 2.97 1.43 -16.50
N ASN A 92 4.14 0.95 -16.08
CA ASN A 92 4.26 -0.16 -15.14
C ASN A 92 3.86 0.25 -13.71
N GLN A 93 4.08 1.50 -13.32
CA GLN A 93 3.59 2.05 -12.05
C GLN A 93 2.06 1.98 -11.99
N THR A 94 1.35 2.51 -12.99
CA THR A 94 -0.12 2.47 -13.05
C THR A 94 -0.64 1.04 -13.04
N TRP A 95 -0.03 0.15 -13.82
CA TRP A 95 -0.37 -1.26 -13.83
C TRP A 95 -0.26 -1.90 -12.44
N ALA A 96 0.81 -1.63 -11.70
CA ALA A 96 1.00 -2.15 -10.34
C ALA A 96 -0.03 -1.56 -9.35
N LEU A 97 -0.34 -0.25 -9.46
CA LEU A 97 -1.37 0.40 -8.63
C LEU A 97 -2.76 -0.20 -8.86
N GLU A 98 -3.13 -0.46 -10.11
CA GLU A 98 -4.41 -1.10 -10.43
C GLU A 98 -4.52 -2.50 -9.80
N HIS A 99 -3.43 -3.27 -9.77
CA HIS A 99 -3.40 -4.56 -9.09
C HIS A 99 -3.49 -4.42 -7.56
N ALA A 100 -2.86 -3.39 -6.97
CA ALA A 100 -3.00 -3.11 -5.54
C ALA A 100 -4.47 -2.85 -5.17
N ILE A 101 -5.14 -1.95 -5.91
CA ILE A 101 -6.56 -1.61 -5.71
C ILE A 101 -7.45 -2.84 -5.92
N GLN A 102 -7.23 -3.61 -6.99
CA GLN A 102 -8.02 -4.82 -7.27
C GLN A 102 -7.85 -5.91 -6.21
N SER A 103 -6.69 -5.98 -5.56
CA SER A 103 -6.42 -6.96 -4.51
C SER A 103 -7.23 -6.71 -3.24
N ASP A 104 -7.54 -5.43 -2.95
CA ASP A 104 -8.31 -5.02 -1.77
C ASP A 104 -8.99 -3.65 -2.01
N PRO A 105 -10.11 -3.63 -2.74
CA PRO A 105 -10.74 -2.39 -3.23
C PRO A 105 -11.51 -1.59 -2.18
N ALA A 106 -11.74 -2.15 -0.99
CA ALA A 106 -12.57 -1.54 0.04
C ALA A 106 -11.78 -1.10 1.29
N THR A 107 -10.53 -1.48 1.39
CA THR A 107 -9.70 -1.13 2.55
C THR A 107 -9.24 0.32 2.48
N PRO A 108 -9.56 1.15 3.49
CA PRO A 108 -9.23 2.58 3.51
C PRO A 108 -7.73 2.85 3.37
N ASP A 109 -6.87 2.04 3.98
CA ASP A 109 -5.41 2.22 3.89
C ASP A 109 -4.91 2.00 2.45
N VAL A 110 -5.48 1.03 1.73
CA VAL A 110 -5.15 0.76 0.33
C VAL A 110 -5.59 1.92 -0.55
N ALA A 111 -6.84 2.38 -0.37
CA ALA A 111 -7.37 3.53 -1.09
C ALA A 111 -6.57 4.81 -0.82
N TRP A 112 -6.20 5.06 0.45
CA TRP A 112 -5.37 6.19 0.83
C TRP A 112 -4.00 6.18 0.15
N GLU A 113 -3.34 5.04 0.15
CA GLU A 113 -2.03 4.88 -0.49
C GLU A 113 -2.14 5.06 -2.02
N ALA A 114 -3.15 4.47 -2.66
CA ALA A 114 -3.41 4.63 -4.08
C ALA A 114 -3.71 6.09 -4.45
N ALA A 115 -4.53 6.80 -3.65
CA ALA A 115 -4.82 8.22 -3.85
C ALA A 115 -3.53 9.07 -3.86
N ASN A 116 -2.63 8.82 -2.91
CA ASN A 116 -1.35 9.55 -2.88
C ASN A 116 -0.48 9.29 -4.11
N PHE A 117 -0.45 8.06 -4.64
CA PHE A 117 0.25 7.77 -5.90
C PHE A 117 -0.37 8.53 -7.08
N PHE A 118 -1.71 8.54 -7.20
CA PHE A 118 -2.40 9.26 -8.25
C PHE A 118 -2.18 10.78 -8.17
N LEU A 119 -2.14 11.35 -6.95
CA LEU A 119 -1.78 12.76 -6.76
C LEU A 119 -0.39 13.09 -7.30
N VAL A 120 0.60 12.24 -7.04
CA VAL A 120 1.97 12.46 -7.55
C VAL A 120 2.01 12.34 -9.08
N GLN A 121 1.14 11.53 -9.69
CA GLN A 121 1.01 11.41 -11.14
C GLN A 121 0.23 12.58 -11.78
N GLY A 122 -0.48 13.40 -10.98
CA GLY A 122 -1.41 14.43 -11.47
C GLY A 122 -2.73 13.86 -12.01
N GLU A 123 -3.09 12.63 -11.58
CA GLU A 123 -4.33 11.95 -11.92
C GLU A 123 -5.41 12.28 -10.88
N ASP A 124 -5.81 13.56 -10.84
CA ASP A 124 -6.67 14.12 -9.79
C ASP A 124 -8.02 13.39 -9.65
N GLU A 125 -8.65 13.04 -10.76
CA GLU A 125 -9.94 12.32 -10.73
C GLU A 125 -9.82 10.93 -10.08
N LYS A 126 -8.73 10.20 -10.37
CA LYS A 126 -8.48 8.90 -9.74
C LYS A 126 -8.17 9.08 -8.24
N ALA A 127 -7.40 10.08 -7.88
CA ALA A 127 -7.12 10.38 -6.48
C ALA A 127 -8.40 10.70 -5.70
N LEU A 128 -9.30 11.52 -6.25
CA LEU A 128 -10.59 11.82 -5.64
C LEU A 128 -11.48 10.59 -5.49
N HIS A 129 -11.45 9.70 -6.47
CA HIS A 129 -12.18 8.42 -6.40
C HIS A 129 -11.71 7.57 -5.22
N GLU A 130 -10.39 7.43 -5.05
CA GLU A 130 -9.83 6.65 -3.94
C GLU A 130 -10.07 7.32 -2.58
N PHE A 131 -9.99 8.66 -2.48
CA PHE A 131 -10.38 9.37 -1.26
C PHE A 131 -11.86 9.17 -0.92
N ARG A 132 -12.74 9.02 -1.92
CA ARG A 132 -14.13 8.66 -1.66
C ARG A 132 -14.23 7.27 -1.00
N VAL A 133 -13.44 6.28 -1.44
CA VAL A 133 -13.40 4.95 -0.79
C VAL A 133 -12.97 5.08 0.67
N VAL A 134 -11.98 5.95 0.97
CA VAL A 134 -11.59 6.25 2.36
C VAL A 134 -12.77 6.84 3.15
N LEU A 135 -13.45 7.85 2.60
CA LEU A 135 -14.59 8.50 3.24
C LEU A 135 -15.76 7.56 3.46
N ASP A 136 -15.97 6.60 2.56
CA ASP A 136 -17.03 5.60 2.67
C ASP A 136 -16.78 4.58 3.79
N ASN A 137 -15.52 4.22 4.03
CA ASN A 137 -15.17 3.08 4.86
C ASN A 137 -14.50 3.46 6.19
N GLU A 138 -13.84 4.63 6.30
CA GLU A 138 -13.11 5.04 7.50
C GLU A 138 -13.40 6.51 7.91
N PRO A 139 -14.45 6.72 8.72
CA PRO A 139 -14.83 8.06 9.18
C PRO A 139 -13.75 8.82 9.95
N THR A 140 -12.81 8.10 10.57
CA THR A 140 -11.76 8.75 11.37
C THR A 140 -10.72 9.45 10.50
N MET A 141 -10.58 9.04 9.23
CA MET A 141 -9.69 9.64 8.24
C MET A 141 -10.37 10.76 7.44
N ALA A 142 -11.69 10.98 7.63
CA ALA A 142 -12.47 11.89 6.80
C ALA A 142 -11.92 13.32 6.77
N GLY A 143 -11.45 13.86 7.92
CA GLY A 143 -10.87 15.19 7.97
C GLY A 143 -9.66 15.35 7.05
N ALA A 144 -8.70 14.42 7.16
CA ALA A 144 -7.52 14.44 6.32
C ALA A 144 -7.86 14.23 4.83
N ALA A 145 -8.74 13.28 4.50
CA ALA A 145 -9.17 13.02 3.13
C ALA A 145 -9.82 14.26 2.50
N ILE A 146 -10.73 14.93 3.22
CA ILE A 146 -11.39 16.15 2.74
C ILE A 146 -10.37 17.29 2.53
N GLN A 147 -9.37 17.45 3.40
CA GLN A 147 -8.32 18.45 3.19
C GLN A 147 -7.52 18.20 1.90
N PHE A 148 -7.19 16.95 1.59
CA PHE A 148 -6.54 16.61 0.33
C PHE A 148 -7.46 16.90 -0.87
N CYS A 149 -8.72 16.48 -0.81
CA CYS A 149 -9.69 16.77 -1.86
C CYS A 149 -9.88 18.26 -2.09
N TRP A 150 -9.91 19.07 -1.02
CA TRP A 150 -10.00 20.52 -1.11
C TRP A 150 -8.80 21.17 -1.81
N ARG A 151 -7.59 20.61 -1.61
CA ARG A 151 -6.39 21.08 -2.32
C ARG A 151 -6.43 20.81 -3.81
N ILE A 152 -7.06 19.72 -4.22
CA ILE A 152 -7.20 19.34 -5.63
C ILE A 152 -8.29 20.20 -6.29
N HIS A 153 -9.47 20.23 -5.67
CA HIS A 153 -10.62 21.01 -6.13
C HIS A 153 -11.19 21.84 -4.98
N PRO A 154 -10.84 23.14 -4.89
CA PRO A 154 -11.36 24.04 -3.86
C PRO A 154 -12.79 24.52 -4.22
N ASP A 155 -13.69 23.57 -4.45
CA ASP A 155 -15.10 23.80 -4.77
C ASP A 155 -15.98 22.86 -3.93
N ALA A 156 -16.70 23.44 -2.98
CA ALA A 156 -17.53 22.68 -2.04
C ALA A 156 -18.65 21.90 -2.74
N ASP A 157 -19.25 22.46 -3.80
CA ASP A 157 -20.36 21.81 -4.50
C ASP A 157 -19.89 20.57 -5.26
N ILE A 158 -18.71 20.64 -5.87
CA ILE A 158 -18.09 19.50 -6.54
C ILE A 158 -17.73 18.41 -5.51
N LEU A 159 -17.06 18.79 -4.42
CA LEU A 159 -16.68 17.82 -3.40
C LEU A 159 -17.86 17.14 -2.73
N LEU A 160 -18.91 17.89 -2.41
CA LEU A 160 -20.13 17.35 -1.80
C LEU A 160 -20.89 16.42 -2.75
N ARG A 161 -20.87 16.70 -4.06
CA ARG A 161 -21.55 15.88 -5.05
C ARG A 161 -20.77 14.59 -5.41
N ASP A 162 -19.46 14.73 -5.63
CA ASP A 162 -18.68 13.70 -6.32
C ASP A 162 -17.79 12.88 -5.37
N VAL A 163 -17.42 13.46 -4.22
CA VAL A 163 -16.44 12.84 -3.30
C VAL A 163 -17.08 12.46 -1.97
N VAL A 164 -17.85 13.37 -1.36
CA VAL A 164 -18.42 13.14 -0.03
C VAL A 164 -19.61 12.19 -0.14
N PRO A 165 -19.59 11.03 0.55
CA PRO A 165 -20.71 10.10 0.49
C PRO A 165 -21.95 10.69 1.14
N ALA A 166 -23.13 10.36 0.59
CA ALA A 166 -24.41 10.74 1.18
C ALA A 166 -24.63 9.95 2.48
N ARG A 167 -24.24 10.51 3.61
CA ARG A 167 -24.37 9.94 4.95
C ARG A 167 -25.42 10.69 5.77
N PRO A 168 -25.98 10.08 6.84
CA PRO A 168 -26.83 10.78 7.79
C PRO A 168 -26.14 12.01 8.39
N LEU A 169 -26.93 13.02 8.76
CA LEU A 169 -26.42 14.31 9.26
C LEU A 169 -25.54 14.19 10.51
N ASP A 170 -25.83 13.20 11.36
CA ASP A 170 -25.05 12.88 12.56
C ASP A 170 -23.60 12.47 12.25
N PHE A 171 -23.38 11.80 11.12
CA PHE A 171 -22.03 11.50 10.65
C PHE A 171 -21.22 12.77 10.38
N TYR A 172 -21.77 13.72 9.64
CA TYR A 172 -21.10 15.00 9.35
C TYR A 172 -20.90 15.86 10.59
N GLN A 173 -21.84 15.83 11.52
CA GLN A 173 -21.69 16.51 12.83
C GLN A 173 -20.54 15.92 13.64
N ALA A 174 -20.41 14.59 13.68
CA ALA A 174 -19.32 13.93 14.38
C ALA A 174 -17.95 14.25 13.75
N VAL A 175 -17.86 14.29 12.42
CA VAL A 175 -16.65 14.69 11.69
C VAL A 175 -16.31 16.15 11.95
N GLY A 176 -17.31 17.05 11.86
CA GLY A 176 -17.14 18.49 12.11
C GLY A 176 -16.69 18.78 13.55
N GLN A 177 -17.28 18.12 14.54
CA GLN A 177 -16.85 18.25 15.94
C GLN A 177 -15.40 17.79 16.15
N ARG A 178 -15.00 16.70 15.51
CA ARG A 178 -13.63 16.19 15.61
C ARG A 178 -12.62 17.15 14.99
N LEU A 179 -12.93 17.71 13.80
CA LEU A 179 -12.08 18.70 13.12
C LEU A 179 -11.96 20.00 13.93
N ALA A 180 -13.07 20.47 14.51
CA ALA A 180 -13.08 21.65 15.39
C ALA A 180 -12.22 21.43 16.65
N CYS A 181 -12.25 20.22 17.25
CA CYS A 181 -11.41 19.89 18.40
C CYS A 181 -9.92 19.81 18.06
N GLN A 182 -9.58 19.53 16.80
CA GLN A 182 -8.18 19.48 16.33
C GLN A 182 -7.67 20.86 15.88
N GLY A 183 -8.53 21.89 15.87
CA GLY A 183 -8.16 23.24 15.43
C GLY A 183 -7.96 23.35 13.90
N GLU A 184 -8.50 22.42 13.15
CA GLU A 184 -8.36 22.34 11.68
C GLU A 184 -9.47 23.08 10.92
N LEU A 185 -10.50 23.55 11.64
CA LEU A 185 -11.51 24.46 11.10
C LEU A 185 -11.28 25.89 11.65
N PRO A 186 -11.45 26.91 10.78
CA PRO A 186 -11.34 28.32 11.20
C PRO A 186 -12.40 28.72 12.21
#